data_48debfbbcaae59767591488ffaf977c2
#
_entry.id   48debfbbcaae59767591488ffaf977c2
#
_cell.length_a   1.000
_cell.length_b   1.000
_cell.length_c   1.000
_cell.angle_alpha   90.00
_cell.angle_beta   90.00
_cell.angle_gamma   90.00
#
_symmetry.space_group_name_H-M   'P 1'
#
loop_
_entity.id
_entity.type
_entity.pdbx_description
1 polymer ?
#
loop_
_entity_poly.entity_id
_entity_poly.type
_entity_poly.pdbx_seq_one_letter_code
_entity_poly.pdbx_strand_id
1 'polypeptide(L)'
;DLGLTQAVMADSLGISTSYLNLIERDQRPVSAQILIKMVDVFDIDPRGLAGDEEARAYTQLREIFADPMFHDTPVADQEIRDISAASPNAVDAIARLFQTYRDASTTSSMLAERLADNTHGETTSALMSFEEVRDFINQRSNHFPELDDYAEELFMKAGLVDDDPFLALRHYLQETHGVSTRIGPVDLMGDDLRRYDRHRQTLFLSELLNQSSRAFQIAYQLAYFEHSKAVEEIINGSKLENPEAQRLARLALINYAAAAILMPYGIFLQTAEDNGYD
;
A
#
# COMPACT_ATOMS: atom_id res chain seq x y z
N ASP A 1 -12.48 -31.54 -6.47
CA ASP A 1 -11.67 -32.44 -5.60
C ASP A 1 -12.10 -33.87 -5.85
N LEU A 2 -11.31 -34.65 -6.61
CA LEU A 2 -11.63 -36.00 -7.05
C LEU A 2 -11.31 -37.06 -5.97
N GLY A 3 -10.76 -36.66 -4.83
CA GLY A 3 -10.38 -37.53 -3.71
C GLY A 3 -9.32 -38.59 -4.05
N LEU A 4 -8.58 -38.40 -5.15
CA LEU A 4 -7.56 -39.33 -5.63
C LEU A 4 -6.20 -39.02 -5.00
N THR A 5 -5.40 -40.07 -4.74
CA THR A 5 -4.00 -39.89 -4.35
C THR A 5 -3.14 -39.53 -5.58
N GLN A 6 -2.04 -38.80 -5.37
CA GLN A 6 -1.10 -38.45 -6.45
C GLN A 6 -0.62 -39.68 -7.24
N ALA A 7 -0.40 -40.80 -6.57
CA ALA A 7 0.05 -42.02 -7.22
C ALA A 7 -1.03 -42.57 -8.18
N VAL A 8 -2.30 -42.62 -7.77
CA VAL A 8 -3.42 -43.07 -8.59
C VAL A 8 -3.65 -42.12 -9.76
N MET A 9 -3.58 -40.84 -9.55
CA MET A 9 -3.74 -39.84 -10.59
C MET A 9 -2.61 -39.92 -11.63
N ALA A 10 -1.37 -40.07 -11.20
CA ALA A 10 -0.23 -40.22 -12.09
C ALA A 10 -0.31 -41.46 -12.96
N ASP A 11 -0.72 -42.59 -12.37
CA ASP A 11 -0.92 -43.87 -13.07
C ASP A 11 -2.04 -43.76 -14.11
N SER A 12 -3.18 -43.18 -13.74
CA SER A 12 -4.31 -42.91 -14.63
C SER A 12 -3.95 -42.02 -15.84
N LEU A 13 -3.08 -41.06 -15.63
CA LEU A 13 -2.59 -40.16 -16.68
C LEU A 13 -1.40 -40.77 -17.47
N GLY A 14 -0.81 -41.86 -16.99
CA GLY A 14 0.34 -42.54 -17.61
C GLY A 14 1.62 -41.65 -17.52
N ILE A 15 1.80 -40.96 -16.40
CA ILE A 15 2.97 -40.12 -16.11
C ILE A 15 3.58 -40.54 -14.76
N SER A 16 4.82 -40.13 -14.50
CA SER A 16 5.43 -40.38 -13.20
C SER A 16 4.87 -39.45 -12.12
N THR A 17 4.81 -39.95 -10.86
CA THR A 17 4.42 -39.11 -9.70
C THR A 17 5.28 -37.88 -9.54
N SER A 18 6.59 -37.98 -9.89
CA SER A 18 7.50 -36.84 -9.88
C SER A 18 7.13 -35.78 -10.90
N TYR A 19 6.68 -36.18 -12.07
CA TYR A 19 6.24 -35.27 -13.12
C TYR A 19 4.89 -34.60 -12.75
N LEU A 20 3.96 -35.36 -12.16
CA LEU A 20 2.71 -34.80 -11.63
C LEU A 20 2.98 -33.75 -10.55
N ASN A 21 3.92 -34.02 -9.64
CA ASN A 21 4.29 -33.08 -8.58
C ASN A 21 4.87 -31.77 -9.12
N LEU A 22 5.65 -31.82 -10.23
CA LEU A 22 6.16 -30.62 -10.90
C LEU A 22 5.04 -29.79 -11.54
N ILE A 23 3.99 -30.43 -12.06
CA ILE A 23 2.80 -29.76 -12.60
C ILE A 23 2.00 -29.11 -11.47
N GLU A 24 1.73 -29.83 -10.37
CA GLU A 24 0.98 -29.32 -9.21
C GLU A 24 1.66 -28.14 -8.51
N ARG A 25 2.99 -28.02 -8.63
CA ARG A 25 3.79 -26.90 -8.09
C ARG A 25 4.01 -25.78 -9.09
N ASP A 26 3.34 -25.83 -10.23
CA ASP A 26 3.49 -24.87 -11.33
C ASP A 26 4.92 -24.75 -11.88
N GLN A 27 5.76 -25.79 -11.66
CA GLN A 27 7.13 -25.86 -12.15
C GLN A 27 7.26 -26.43 -13.57
N ARG A 28 6.16 -26.97 -14.10
CA ARG A 28 6.06 -27.47 -15.48
C ARG A 28 4.65 -27.26 -16.02
N PRO A 29 4.52 -26.71 -17.27
CA PRO A 29 3.22 -26.56 -17.90
C PRO A 29 2.61 -27.92 -18.22
N VAL A 30 1.27 -28.00 -18.17
CA VAL A 30 0.50 -29.17 -18.60
C VAL A 30 0.62 -29.29 -20.11
N SER A 31 1.12 -30.41 -20.63
CA SER A 31 1.15 -30.64 -22.07
C SER A 31 -0.23 -30.95 -22.63
N ALA A 32 -0.47 -30.63 -23.90
CA ALA A 32 -1.73 -30.93 -24.59
C ALA A 32 -2.13 -32.41 -24.49
N GLN A 33 -1.16 -33.33 -24.50
CA GLN A 33 -1.42 -34.78 -24.34
C GLN A 33 -1.95 -35.13 -22.94
N ILE A 34 -1.44 -34.48 -21.91
CA ILE A 34 -1.89 -34.70 -20.52
C ILE A 34 -3.27 -34.08 -20.37
N LEU A 35 -3.51 -32.89 -20.93
CA LEU A 35 -4.83 -32.24 -20.90
C LEU A 35 -5.91 -33.12 -21.55
N ILE A 36 -5.65 -33.69 -22.72
CA ILE A 36 -6.55 -34.61 -23.40
C ILE A 36 -6.83 -35.86 -22.52
N LYS A 37 -5.80 -36.43 -21.92
CA LYS A 37 -5.97 -37.55 -21.00
C LYS A 37 -6.77 -37.22 -19.74
N MET A 38 -6.62 -36.00 -19.20
CA MET A 38 -7.40 -35.51 -18.06
C MET A 38 -8.89 -35.42 -18.44
N VAL A 39 -9.18 -34.93 -19.63
CA VAL A 39 -10.56 -34.91 -20.19
C VAL A 39 -11.12 -36.34 -20.32
N ASP A 40 -10.38 -37.24 -20.95
CA ASP A 40 -10.85 -38.60 -21.26
C ASP A 40 -10.99 -39.47 -19.99
N VAL A 41 -10.10 -39.32 -19.04
CA VAL A 41 -10.05 -40.21 -17.84
C VAL A 41 -10.93 -39.68 -16.70
N PHE A 42 -11.05 -38.37 -16.56
CA PHE A 42 -11.75 -37.74 -15.42
C PHE A 42 -13.02 -36.99 -15.84
N ASP A 43 -13.42 -37.06 -17.11
CA ASP A 43 -14.63 -36.43 -17.67
C ASP A 43 -14.69 -34.90 -17.33
N ILE A 44 -13.53 -34.25 -17.41
CA ILE A 44 -13.39 -32.82 -17.10
C ILE A 44 -13.69 -32.04 -18.39
N ASP A 45 -14.66 -31.14 -18.38
CA ASP A 45 -14.87 -30.20 -19.50
C ASP A 45 -13.72 -29.17 -19.56
N PRO A 46 -12.84 -29.23 -20.57
CA PRO A 46 -11.74 -28.30 -20.72
C PRO A 46 -12.20 -26.86 -20.95
N ARG A 47 -13.45 -26.67 -21.39
CA ARG A 47 -14.05 -25.34 -21.58
C ARG A 47 -14.37 -24.66 -20.24
N GLY A 48 -14.67 -25.47 -19.19
CA GLY A 48 -14.91 -24.98 -17.84
C GLY A 48 -13.63 -24.55 -17.12
N LEU A 49 -12.47 -25.08 -17.52
CA LEU A 49 -11.19 -24.75 -16.89
C LEU A 49 -10.53 -23.47 -17.45
N ALA A 50 -10.74 -23.16 -18.71
CA ALA A 50 -10.14 -22.02 -19.39
C ALA A 50 -11.08 -20.82 -19.56
N GLY A 51 -12.39 -21.07 -19.70
CA GLY A 51 -13.34 -20.04 -20.12
C GLY A 51 -13.74 -19.04 -19.03
N ASP A 52 -13.80 -19.45 -17.79
CA ASP A 52 -14.26 -18.57 -16.70
C ASP A 52 -13.15 -17.62 -16.18
N GLU A 53 -11.90 -18.08 -16.10
CA GLU A 53 -10.79 -17.25 -15.66
C GLU A 53 -10.37 -16.20 -16.71
N GLU A 54 -10.27 -16.60 -17.96
CA GLU A 54 -9.95 -15.70 -19.08
C GLU A 54 -11.04 -14.65 -19.29
N ALA A 55 -12.31 -15.05 -19.23
CA ALA A 55 -13.44 -14.13 -19.34
C ALA A 55 -13.50 -13.14 -18.16
N ARG A 56 -13.19 -13.59 -16.95
CA ARG A 56 -13.09 -12.71 -15.78
C ARG A 56 -11.92 -11.73 -15.90
N ALA A 57 -10.74 -12.24 -16.24
CA ALA A 57 -9.54 -11.44 -16.45
C ALA A 57 -9.76 -10.36 -17.53
N TYR A 58 -10.37 -10.73 -18.64
CA TYR A 58 -10.74 -9.79 -19.69
C TYR A 58 -11.71 -8.71 -19.21
N THR A 59 -12.77 -9.11 -18.52
CA THR A 59 -13.76 -8.15 -18.00
C THR A 59 -13.13 -7.18 -17.00
N GLN A 60 -12.28 -7.70 -16.12
CA GLN A 60 -11.57 -6.91 -15.12
C GLN A 60 -10.61 -5.90 -15.73
N LEU A 61 -9.79 -6.30 -16.71
CA LEU A 61 -8.91 -5.37 -17.43
C LEU A 61 -9.67 -4.33 -18.23
N ARG A 62 -10.78 -4.72 -18.86
CA ARG A 62 -11.62 -3.79 -19.62
C ARG A 62 -12.22 -2.71 -18.72
N GLU A 63 -12.65 -3.06 -17.49
CA GLU A 63 -13.13 -2.09 -16.51
C GLU A 63 -12.00 -1.15 -16.07
N ILE A 64 -10.81 -1.67 -15.84
CA ILE A 64 -9.64 -0.89 -15.45
C ILE A 64 -9.28 0.12 -16.55
N PHE A 65 -9.14 -0.33 -17.79
CA PHE A 65 -8.76 0.55 -18.90
C PHE A 65 -9.88 1.49 -19.40
N ALA A 66 -11.10 1.32 -18.89
CA ALA A 66 -12.19 2.29 -19.08
C ALA A 66 -12.10 3.50 -18.14
N ASP A 67 -11.21 3.48 -17.15
CA ASP A 67 -11.02 4.59 -16.21
C ASP A 67 -10.46 5.83 -16.94
N PRO A 68 -10.92 7.04 -16.59
CA PRO A 68 -10.44 8.29 -17.20
C PRO A 68 -8.92 8.49 -17.18
N MET A 69 -8.20 7.89 -16.24
CA MET A 69 -6.74 7.98 -16.18
C MET A 69 -6.03 7.40 -17.41
N PHE A 70 -6.71 6.52 -18.18
CA PHE A 70 -6.17 5.90 -19.39
C PHE A 70 -6.62 6.58 -20.69
N HIS A 71 -7.33 7.73 -20.61
CA HIS A 71 -7.82 8.43 -21.81
C HIS A 71 -6.71 8.77 -22.80
N ASP A 72 -5.54 9.13 -22.30
CA ASP A 72 -4.38 9.51 -23.15
C ASP A 72 -3.57 8.29 -23.65
N THR A 73 -3.90 7.11 -23.14
CA THR A 73 -3.21 5.85 -23.51
C THR A 73 -4.26 4.75 -23.71
N PRO A 74 -5.09 4.84 -24.77
CA PRO A 74 -6.13 3.85 -25.01
C PRO A 74 -5.52 2.50 -25.38
N VAL A 75 -5.94 1.45 -24.69
CA VAL A 75 -5.55 0.06 -24.96
C VAL A 75 -6.63 -0.57 -25.85
N ALA A 76 -6.21 -1.18 -26.96
CA ALA A 76 -7.16 -1.81 -27.88
C ALA A 76 -7.79 -3.06 -27.28
N ASP A 77 -9.06 -3.32 -27.59
CA ASP A 77 -9.81 -4.48 -27.07
C ASP A 77 -9.12 -5.82 -27.38
N GLN A 78 -8.41 -5.90 -28.50
CA GLN A 78 -7.61 -7.08 -28.85
C GLN A 78 -6.40 -7.25 -27.94
N GLU A 79 -5.71 -6.18 -27.57
CA GLU A 79 -4.58 -6.22 -26.63
C GLU A 79 -5.03 -6.67 -25.24
N ILE A 80 -6.22 -6.22 -24.80
CA ILE A 80 -6.82 -6.67 -23.52
C ILE A 80 -7.05 -8.18 -23.55
N ARG A 81 -7.61 -8.72 -24.65
CA ARG A 81 -7.80 -10.17 -24.82
C ARG A 81 -6.47 -10.93 -24.79
N ASP A 82 -5.50 -10.43 -25.53
CA ASP A 82 -4.19 -11.09 -25.64
C ASP A 82 -3.47 -11.14 -24.27
N ILE A 83 -3.54 -10.06 -23.48
CA ILE A 83 -3.00 -10.01 -22.12
C ILE A 83 -3.75 -10.97 -21.20
N SER A 84 -5.08 -10.98 -21.27
CA SER A 84 -5.92 -11.85 -20.42
C SER A 84 -5.67 -13.33 -20.64
N ALA A 85 -5.46 -13.71 -21.90
CA ALA A 85 -5.17 -15.09 -22.28
C ALA A 85 -3.72 -15.50 -21.99
N ALA A 86 -2.75 -14.58 -22.21
CA ALA A 86 -1.33 -14.90 -22.09
C ALA A 86 -0.77 -14.81 -20.66
N SER A 87 -1.37 -13.99 -19.81
CA SER A 87 -0.77 -13.65 -18.50
C SER A 87 -1.80 -13.37 -17.42
N PRO A 88 -2.56 -14.35 -16.92
CA PRO A 88 -3.57 -14.15 -15.87
C PRO A 88 -2.99 -13.52 -14.59
N ASN A 89 -1.79 -13.93 -14.18
CA ASN A 89 -1.09 -13.36 -13.03
C ASN A 89 -0.76 -11.86 -13.19
N ALA A 90 -0.48 -11.41 -14.43
CA ALA A 90 -0.26 -10.00 -14.70
C ALA A 90 -1.57 -9.20 -14.58
N VAL A 91 -2.70 -9.79 -14.98
CA VAL A 91 -4.03 -9.20 -14.79
C VAL A 91 -4.32 -8.97 -13.31
N ASP A 92 -4.08 -9.97 -12.48
CA ASP A 92 -4.27 -9.85 -11.03
C ASP A 92 -3.36 -8.78 -10.40
N ALA A 93 -2.10 -8.69 -10.87
CA ALA A 93 -1.17 -7.67 -10.39
C ALA A 93 -1.63 -6.25 -10.80
N ILE A 94 -2.07 -6.05 -12.04
CA ILE A 94 -2.62 -4.79 -12.54
C ILE A 94 -3.89 -4.41 -11.75
N ALA A 95 -4.78 -5.38 -11.50
CA ALA A 95 -6.00 -5.15 -10.75
C ALA A 95 -5.72 -4.72 -9.30
N ARG A 96 -4.77 -5.37 -8.63
CA ARG A 96 -4.34 -4.97 -7.28
C ARG A 96 -3.72 -3.57 -7.28
N LEU A 97 -2.86 -3.27 -8.25
CA LEU A 97 -2.24 -1.95 -8.37
C LEU A 97 -3.31 -0.87 -8.60
N PHE A 98 -4.25 -1.12 -9.50
CA PHE A 98 -5.35 -0.19 -9.78
C PHE A 98 -6.26 0.01 -8.57
N GLN A 99 -6.59 -1.05 -7.84
CA GLN A 99 -7.36 -0.94 -6.61
C GLN A 99 -6.62 -0.10 -5.56
N THR A 100 -5.33 -0.37 -5.35
CA THR A 100 -4.49 0.42 -4.43
C THR A 100 -4.43 1.89 -4.84
N TYR A 101 -4.31 2.17 -6.14
CA TYR A 101 -4.36 3.52 -6.68
C TYR A 101 -5.72 4.19 -6.39
N ARG A 102 -6.83 3.51 -6.63
CA ARG A 102 -8.18 4.04 -6.34
C ARG A 102 -8.39 4.31 -4.86
N ASP A 103 -7.94 3.41 -4.00
CA ASP A 103 -8.03 3.59 -2.55
C ASP A 103 -7.19 4.80 -2.09
N ALA A 104 -5.98 4.95 -2.61
CA ALA A 104 -5.13 6.11 -2.35
C ALA A 104 -5.74 7.41 -2.88
N SER A 105 -6.30 7.39 -4.10
CA SER A 105 -6.96 8.54 -4.72
C SER A 105 -8.22 8.93 -3.96
N THR A 106 -9.05 7.95 -3.55
CA THR A 106 -10.26 8.19 -2.76
C THR A 106 -9.91 8.74 -1.38
N THR A 107 -8.89 8.18 -0.72
CA THR A 107 -8.40 8.70 0.57
C THR A 107 -7.88 10.12 0.43
N SER A 108 -7.14 10.42 -0.63
CA SER A 108 -6.66 11.77 -0.93
C SER A 108 -7.79 12.74 -1.20
N SER A 109 -8.81 12.32 -1.97
CA SER A 109 -9.99 13.13 -2.26
C SER A 109 -10.86 13.35 -1.02
N MET A 110 -11.08 12.32 -0.19
CA MET A 110 -11.78 12.44 1.09
C MET A 110 -11.03 13.36 2.07
N LEU A 111 -9.69 13.28 2.09
CA LEU A 111 -8.88 14.20 2.88
C LEU A 111 -9.03 15.63 2.38
N ALA A 112 -9.01 15.83 1.06
CA ALA A 112 -9.25 17.12 0.42
C ALA A 112 -10.67 17.66 0.71
N GLU A 113 -11.68 16.82 0.64
CA GLU A 113 -13.08 17.18 0.91
C GLU A 113 -13.31 17.53 2.40
N ARG A 114 -12.72 16.75 3.33
CA ARG A 114 -12.73 17.09 4.78
C ARG A 114 -11.98 18.38 5.10
N LEU A 115 -10.92 18.68 4.34
CA LEU A 115 -10.21 19.95 4.44
C LEU A 115 -11.05 21.10 3.84
N ALA A 116 -11.84 20.85 2.80
CA ALA A 116 -12.72 21.81 2.15
C ALA A 116 -14.01 22.05 2.94
N ASP A 117 -14.60 21.05 3.61
CA ASP A 117 -15.82 21.18 4.42
C ASP A 117 -15.65 22.09 5.64
N ASN A 118 -14.41 22.30 6.10
CA ASN A 118 -14.13 23.30 7.13
C ASN A 118 -14.03 24.75 6.61
N THR A 119 -14.16 24.95 5.27
CA THR A 119 -14.15 26.27 4.66
C THR A 119 -15.17 26.33 3.52
N HIS A 120 -16.31 26.93 3.78
CA HIS A 120 -17.27 27.30 2.74
C HIS A 120 -16.62 28.23 1.71
N GLY A 121 -16.40 27.72 0.52
CA GLY A 121 -16.05 28.47 -0.68
C GLY A 121 -14.64 28.24 -1.20
N GLU A 122 -14.56 27.67 -2.39
CA GLU A 122 -13.39 27.64 -3.31
C GLU A 122 -12.75 26.26 -3.55
N THR A 123 -13.43 25.41 -4.27
CA THR A 123 -12.86 24.19 -4.88
C THR A 123 -11.60 24.49 -5.72
N THR A 124 -11.51 25.67 -6.32
CA THR A 124 -10.37 26.11 -7.14
C THR A 124 -9.14 26.44 -6.28
N SER A 125 -9.32 27.04 -5.10
CA SER A 125 -8.24 27.40 -4.17
C SER A 125 -7.59 26.15 -3.56
N ALA A 126 -8.39 25.12 -3.23
CA ALA A 126 -7.87 23.87 -2.70
C ALA A 126 -6.97 23.13 -3.71
N LEU A 127 -7.37 23.06 -4.99
CA LEU A 127 -6.57 22.46 -6.06
C LEU A 127 -5.23 23.20 -6.26
N MET A 128 -5.25 24.53 -6.25
CA MET A 128 -4.03 25.34 -6.34
C MET A 128 -3.08 25.08 -5.16
N SER A 129 -3.63 24.96 -3.95
CA SER A 129 -2.84 24.66 -2.75
C SER A 129 -2.16 23.27 -2.82
N PHE A 130 -2.83 22.27 -3.39
CA PHE A 130 -2.23 20.97 -3.64
C PHE A 130 -1.11 21.02 -4.67
N GLU A 131 -1.28 21.78 -5.76
CA GLU A 131 -0.25 21.96 -6.77
C GLU A 131 0.99 22.66 -6.19
N GLU A 132 0.79 23.70 -5.38
CA GLU A 132 1.90 24.40 -4.69
C GLU A 132 2.68 23.43 -3.77
N VAL A 133 1.99 22.59 -3.00
CA VAL A 133 2.65 21.60 -2.13
C VAL A 133 3.36 20.52 -2.93
N ARG A 134 2.75 20.02 -3.99
CA ARG A 134 3.40 19.05 -4.89
C ARG A 134 4.68 19.63 -5.49
N ASP A 135 4.62 20.85 -5.98
CA ASP A 135 5.77 21.53 -6.58
C ASP A 135 6.87 21.80 -5.53
N PHE A 136 6.50 22.18 -4.31
CA PHE A 136 7.42 22.32 -3.19
C PHE A 136 8.14 20.99 -2.87
N ILE A 137 7.42 19.87 -2.79
CA ILE A 137 7.97 18.55 -2.53
C ILE A 137 8.88 18.11 -3.70
N ASN A 138 8.44 18.29 -4.94
CA ASN A 138 9.21 17.95 -6.14
C ASN A 138 10.49 18.76 -6.28
N GLN A 139 10.48 20.06 -5.94
CA GLN A 139 11.69 20.90 -5.95
C GLN A 139 12.78 20.39 -5.01
N ARG A 140 12.41 19.68 -3.96
CA ARG A 140 13.33 19.01 -3.03
C ARG A 140 13.58 17.53 -3.39
N SER A 141 13.12 17.08 -4.55
CA SER A 141 13.27 15.69 -5.01
C SER A 141 12.69 14.67 -4.01
N ASN A 142 11.62 15.02 -3.29
CA ASN A 142 11.03 14.23 -2.20
C ASN A 142 12.01 13.85 -1.07
N HIS A 143 13.03 14.66 -0.83
CA HIS A 143 14.05 14.39 0.15
C HIS A 143 14.19 15.56 1.13
N PHE A 144 14.09 15.26 2.42
CA PHE A 144 14.17 16.20 3.54
C PHE A 144 15.20 15.72 4.56
N PRO A 145 16.50 15.99 4.31
CA PRO A 145 17.58 15.46 5.17
C PRO A 145 17.38 15.76 6.64
N GLU A 146 16.85 16.95 6.94
CA GLU A 146 16.60 17.38 8.31
C GLU A 146 15.58 16.48 9.03
N LEU A 147 14.59 15.92 8.31
CA LEU A 147 13.61 14.99 8.85
C LEU A 147 14.16 13.56 8.88
N ASP A 148 14.97 13.18 7.91
CA ASP A 148 15.61 11.88 7.86
C ASP A 148 16.60 11.69 9.01
N ASP A 149 17.45 12.70 9.30
CA ASP A 149 18.39 12.66 10.42
C ASP A 149 17.65 12.46 11.76
N TYR A 150 16.56 13.19 12.01
CA TYR A 150 15.72 13.00 13.19
C TYR A 150 15.03 11.63 13.23
N ALA A 151 14.58 11.15 12.10
CA ALA A 151 13.91 9.86 12.01
C ALA A 151 14.88 8.70 12.31
N GLU A 152 16.11 8.76 11.79
CA GLU A 152 17.17 7.79 12.09
C GLU A 152 17.54 7.80 13.59
N GLU A 153 17.66 8.99 14.20
CA GLU A 153 17.92 9.11 15.61
C GLU A 153 16.80 8.49 16.46
N LEU A 154 15.52 8.73 16.10
CA LEU A 154 14.37 8.15 16.78
C LEU A 154 14.31 6.63 16.58
N PHE A 155 14.57 6.14 15.36
CA PHE A 155 14.62 4.71 15.05
C PHE A 155 15.59 3.97 15.99
N MET A 156 16.78 4.52 16.17
CA MET A 156 17.78 3.94 17.08
C MET A 156 17.36 4.05 18.54
N LYS A 157 16.85 5.19 18.99
CA LYS A 157 16.39 5.42 20.37
C LYS A 157 15.21 4.53 20.77
N ALA A 158 14.29 4.29 19.84
CA ALA A 158 13.13 3.45 20.05
C ALA A 158 13.42 1.94 19.96
N GLY A 159 14.64 1.54 19.53
CA GLY A 159 15.02 0.13 19.41
C GLY A 159 14.32 -0.61 18.26
N LEU A 160 13.99 0.08 17.17
CA LEU A 160 13.25 -0.48 16.04
C LEU A 160 14.04 -1.53 15.24
N VAL A 161 15.33 -1.70 15.50
CA VAL A 161 16.18 -2.68 14.83
C VAL A 161 15.80 -4.12 15.19
N ASP A 162 15.47 -4.36 16.44
CA ASP A 162 15.37 -5.72 17.00
C ASP A 162 13.94 -6.11 17.39
N ASP A 163 13.03 -5.14 17.50
CA ASP A 163 11.68 -5.34 18.03
C ASP A 163 10.60 -5.14 16.98
N ASP A 164 9.40 -5.65 17.31
CA ASP A 164 8.18 -5.33 16.56
C ASP A 164 7.94 -3.80 16.58
N PRO A 165 7.86 -3.13 15.42
CA PRO A 165 7.78 -1.67 15.36
C PRO A 165 6.60 -1.08 16.16
N PHE A 166 5.47 -1.79 16.21
CA PHE A 166 4.32 -1.33 16.98
C PHE A 166 4.60 -1.34 18.49
N LEU A 167 5.23 -2.40 18.98
CA LEU A 167 5.55 -2.54 20.41
C LEU A 167 6.66 -1.56 20.81
N ALA A 168 7.71 -1.45 20.02
CA ALA A 168 8.83 -0.55 20.25
C ALA A 168 8.37 0.93 20.30
N LEU A 169 7.64 1.39 19.28
CA LEU A 169 7.12 2.76 19.24
C LEU A 169 6.11 3.05 20.35
N ARG A 170 5.26 2.09 20.68
CA ARG A 170 4.32 2.22 21.80
C ARG A 170 5.05 2.38 23.12
N HIS A 171 6.11 1.60 23.34
CA HIS A 171 6.96 1.70 24.54
C HIS A 171 7.66 3.06 24.59
N TYR A 172 8.30 3.45 23.50
CA TYR A 172 8.97 4.74 23.39
C TYR A 172 8.02 5.93 23.64
N LEU A 173 6.81 5.89 23.04
CA LEU A 173 5.80 6.94 23.26
C LEU A 173 5.38 7.04 24.72
N GLN A 174 5.23 5.90 25.40
CA GLN A 174 4.87 5.87 26.83
C GLN A 174 6.02 6.38 27.71
N GLU A 175 7.25 5.94 27.47
CA GLU A 175 8.42 6.29 28.29
C GLU A 175 8.83 7.76 28.12
N THR A 176 8.83 8.25 26.87
CA THR A 176 9.36 9.57 26.55
C THR A 176 8.32 10.68 26.74
N HIS A 177 7.06 10.39 26.38
CA HIS A 177 5.98 11.39 26.37
C HIS A 177 4.87 11.12 27.39
N GLY A 178 4.93 9.99 28.12
CA GLY A 178 3.90 9.61 29.09
C GLY A 178 2.54 9.28 28.44
N VAL A 179 2.51 9.02 27.12
CA VAL A 179 1.29 8.79 26.38
C VAL A 179 0.99 7.30 26.26
N SER A 180 -0.12 6.88 26.83
CA SER A 180 -0.60 5.50 26.70
C SER A 180 -1.31 5.28 25.36
N THR A 181 -1.14 4.10 24.76
CA THR A 181 -1.83 3.73 23.51
C THR A 181 -2.94 2.73 23.80
N ARG A 182 -4.15 2.98 23.26
CA ARG A 182 -5.32 2.10 23.35
C ARG A 182 -5.95 1.87 21.98
N ILE A 183 -6.46 0.66 21.79
CA ILE A 183 -7.27 0.34 20.61
C ILE A 183 -8.72 0.72 20.95
N GLY A 184 -9.28 1.59 20.13
CA GLY A 184 -10.67 2.04 20.25
C GLY A 184 -11.57 1.30 19.29
N PRO A 185 -12.77 0.87 19.73
CA PRO A 185 -13.76 0.26 18.85
C PRO A 185 -14.30 1.30 17.85
N VAL A 186 -14.83 0.82 16.72
CA VAL A 186 -15.38 1.66 15.64
C VAL A 186 -16.42 2.67 16.16
N ASP A 187 -17.31 2.23 17.06
CA ASP A 187 -18.35 3.09 17.65
C ASP A 187 -17.78 4.31 18.39
N LEU A 188 -16.57 4.19 18.95
CA LEU A 188 -15.90 5.28 19.65
C LEU A 188 -15.06 6.14 18.71
N MET A 189 -14.47 5.53 17.68
CA MET A 189 -13.55 6.19 16.76
C MET A 189 -14.25 6.84 15.58
N GLY A 190 -15.43 6.33 15.17
CA GLY A 190 -16.07 6.72 13.93
C GLY A 190 -15.11 6.45 12.74
N ASP A 191 -14.91 7.47 11.90
CA ASP A 191 -13.98 7.40 10.78
C ASP A 191 -12.52 7.75 11.15
N ASP A 192 -12.27 8.09 12.43
CA ASP A 192 -10.93 8.46 12.86
C ASP A 192 -10.03 7.21 12.94
N LEU A 193 -8.92 7.22 12.20
CA LEU A 193 -7.88 6.18 12.32
C LEU A 193 -7.08 6.34 13.62
N ARG A 194 -6.95 7.60 14.09
CA ARG A 194 -6.20 7.99 15.28
C ARG A 194 -6.85 9.18 15.95
N ARG A 195 -6.93 9.15 17.29
CA ARG A 195 -7.38 10.27 18.10
C ARG A 195 -6.52 10.41 19.37
N TYR A 196 -5.90 11.57 19.55
CA TYR A 196 -5.10 11.87 20.73
C TYR A 196 -5.92 12.67 21.75
N ASP A 197 -6.12 12.08 22.93
CA ASP A 197 -6.74 12.75 24.09
C ASP A 197 -5.63 13.39 24.94
N ARG A 198 -5.49 14.70 24.82
CA ARG A 198 -4.47 15.48 25.54
C ARG A 198 -4.69 15.47 27.05
N HIS A 199 -5.93 15.41 27.51
CA HIS A 199 -6.23 15.44 28.95
C HIS A 199 -5.90 14.11 29.62
N ARG A 200 -6.12 13.00 28.93
CA ARG A 200 -5.86 11.66 29.44
C ARG A 200 -4.49 11.13 29.04
N GLN A 201 -3.73 11.90 28.27
CA GLN A 201 -2.46 11.45 27.67
C GLN A 201 -2.61 10.07 27.02
N THR A 202 -3.64 9.92 26.19
CA THR A 202 -3.97 8.63 25.59
C THR A 202 -4.15 8.80 24.09
N LEU A 203 -3.42 7.98 23.35
CA LEU A 203 -3.55 7.83 21.90
C LEU A 203 -4.48 6.66 21.60
N PHE A 204 -5.65 6.93 21.06
CA PHE A 204 -6.59 5.93 20.58
C PHE A 204 -6.27 5.61 19.11
N LEU A 205 -6.21 4.32 18.77
CA LEU A 205 -6.05 3.79 17.43
C LEU A 205 -7.27 2.95 17.07
N SER A 206 -7.77 3.10 15.86
CA SER A 206 -8.92 2.33 15.40
C SER A 206 -8.63 0.82 15.39
N GLU A 207 -9.61 0.02 15.81
CA GLU A 207 -9.52 -1.43 15.75
C GLU A 207 -9.44 -1.96 14.30
N LEU A 208 -9.92 -1.19 13.31
CA LEU A 208 -9.86 -1.52 11.89
C LEU A 208 -8.42 -1.53 11.33
N LEU A 209 -7.48 -0.89 12.02
CA LEU A 209 -6.10 -0.84 11.58
C LEU A 209 -5.39 -2.18 11.84
N ASN A 210 -4.66 -2.66 10.84
CA ASN A 210 -3.68 -3.74 11.03
C ASN A 210 -2.47 -3.26 11.84
N GLN A 211 -1.59 -4.17 12.24
CA GLN A 211 -0.45 -3.88 13.12
C GLN A 211 0.52 -2.86 12.50
N SER A 212 0.85 -2.99 11.22
CA SER A 212 1.73 -2.05 10.51
C SER A 212 1.13 -0.65 10.43
N SER A 213 -0.18 -0.55 10.14
CA SER A 213 -0.90 0.72 10.13
C SER A 213 -0.97 1.36 11.51
N ARG A 214 -1.11 0.56 12.59
CA ARG A 214 -1.04 1.07 13.96
C ARG A 214 0.34 1.61 14.31
N ALA A 215 1.41 0.91 13.89
CA ALA A 215 2.78 1.40 14.06
C ALA A 215 2.97 2.75 13.37
N PHE A 216 2.47 2.89 12.12
CA PHE A 216 2.52 4.16 11.40
C PHE A 216 1.78 5.29 12.13
N GLN A 217 0.61 5.03 12.71
CA GLN A 217 -0.14 6.04 13.46
C GLN A 217 0.60 6.48 14.75
N ILE A 218 1.36 5.59 15.38
CA ILE A 218 2.22 5.97 16.52
C ILE A 218 3.42 6.78 16.03
N ALA A 219 4.09 6.34 14.95
CA ALA A 219 5.19 7.09 14.33
C ALA A 219 4.76 8.50 13.92
N TYR A 220 3.56 8.65 13.35
CA TYR A 220 2.99 9.97 13.06
C TYR A 220 2.81 10.83 14.31
N GLN A 221 2.33 10.25 15.41
CA GLN A 221 2.16 11.00 16.66
C GLN A 221 3.50 11.42 17.25
N LEU A 222 4.52 10.58 17.16
CA LEU A 222 5.89 10.90 17.56
C LEU A 222 6.50 11.99 16.68
N ALA A 223 6.36 11.87 15.34
CA ALA A 223 6.79 12.89 14.41
C ALA A 223 6.13 14.25 14.71
N TYR A 224 4.84 14.24 15.02
CA TYR A 224 4.13 15.45 15.42
C TYR A 224 4.68 16.05 16.72
N PHE A 225 5.05 15.24 17.73
CA PHE A 225 5.59 15.74 18.98
C PHE A 225 7.01 16.24 18.86
N GLU A 226 7.88 15.51 18.18
CA GLU A 226 9.31 15.74 18.20
C GLU A 226 9.82 16.54 16.99
N HIS A 227 9.16 16.41 15.81
CA HIS A 227 9.64 16.99 14.56
C HIS A 227 8.84 18.22 14.12
N SER A 228 7.77 18.62 14.82
CA SER A 228 6.95 19.78 14.44
C SER A 228 7.77 21.05 14.27
N LYS A 229 8.81 21.26 15.09
CA LYS A 229 9.67 22.46 14.98
C LYS A 229 10.47 22.45 13.69
N ALA A 230 11.08 21.32 13.33
CA ALA A 230 11.83 21.17 12.07
C ALA A 230 10.89 21.33 10.85
N VAL A 231 9.69 20.77 10.93
CA VAL A 231 8.65 20.95 9.90
C VAL A 231 8.29 22.43 9.72
N GLU A 232 8.09 23.17 10.80
CA GLU A 232 7.82 24.61 10.72
C GLU A 232 9.02 25.40 10.14
N GLU A 233 10.25 25.05 10.47
CA GLU A 233 11.46 25.67 9.91
C GLU A 233 11.55 25.41 8.38
N ILE A 234 11.24 24.19 7.93
CA ILE A 234 11.18 23.84 6.50
C ILE A 234 10.11 24.65 5.76
N ILE A 235 8.91 24.76 6.35
CA ILE A 235 7.80 25.52 5.75
C ILE A 235 8.12 27.00 5.70
N ASN A 236 8.63 27.58 6.79
CA ASN A 236 8.99 29.00 6.85
C ASN A 236 10.15 29.34 5.90
N GLY A 237 11.04 28.40 5.62
CA GLY A 237 12.11 28.54 4.63
C GLY A 237 11.66 28.31 3.18
N SER A 238 10.41 27.92 2.98
CA SER A 238 9.82 27.67 1.66
C SER A 238 9.22 28.94 1.04
N LYS A 239 8.80 28.83 -0.22
CA LYS A 239 8.06 29.89 -0.93
C LYS A 239 6.54 29.71 -0.84
N LEU A 240 6.05 28.87 0.07
CA LEU A 240 4.62 28.65 0.25
C LEU A 240 4.02 29.87 0.98
N GLU A 241 3.33 30.71 0.25
CA GLU A 241 2.69 31.92 0.81
C GLU A 241 1.23 31.65 1.24
N ASN A 242 0.58 30.68 0.59
CA ASN A 242 -0.80 30.32 0.87
C ASN A 242 -0.90 29.57 2.21
N PRO A 243 -1.68 30.06 3.20
CA PRO A 243 -1.85 29.39 4.49
C PRO A 243 -2.40 27.96 4.38
N GLU A 244 -3.24 27.68 3.38
CA GLU A 244 -3.78 26.34 3.13
C GLU A 244 -2.70 25.41 2.58
N ALA A 245 -1.87 25.89 1.63
CA ALA A 245 -0.72 25.14 1.16
C ALA A 245 0.28 24.85 2.29
N GLN A 246 0.53 25.81 3.19
CA GLN A 246 1.36 25.58 4.37
C GLN A 246 0.78 24.52 5.31
N ARG A 247 -0.57 24.51 5.49
CA ARG A 247 -1.25 23.49 6.30
C ARG A 247 -1.11 22.11 5.68
N LEU A 248 -1.30 21.99 4.38
CA LEU A 248 -1.14 20.74 3.63
C LEU A 248 0.32 20.25 3.64
N ALA A 249 1.28 21.16 3.43
CA ALA A 249 2.70 20.84 3.51
C ALA A 249 3.09 20.32 4.89
N ARG A 250 2.55 20.91 5.97
CA ARG A 250 2.76 20.43 7.34
C ARG A 250 2.30 18.98 7.51
N LEU A 251 1.10 18.66 7.03
CA LEU A 251 0.59 17.29 7.08
C LEU A 251 1.46 16.33 6.26
N ALA A 252 1.87 16.74 5.05
CA ALA A 252 2.74 15.93 4.20
C ALA A 252 4.10 15.67 4.83
N LEU A 253 4.73 16.68 5.42
CA LEU A 253 6.03 16.55 6.09
C LEU A 253 5.98 15.71 7.36
N ILE A 254 4.91 15.80 8.14
CA ILE A 254 4.71 14.91 9.31
C ILE A 254 4.50 13.46 8.84
N ASN A 255 3.75 13.23 7.77
CA ASN A 255 3.62 11.89 7.18
C ASN A 255 4.97 11.37 6.66
N TYR A 256 5.75 12.23 6.00
CA TYR A 256 7.11 11.88 5.57
C TYR A 256 7.98 11.47 6.74
N ALA A 257 8.04 12.27 7.80
CA ALA A 257 8.81 11.95 9.01
C ALA A 257 8.34 10.64 9.65
N ALA A 258 7.04 10.39 9.71
CA ALA A 258 6.48 9.13 10.21
C ALA A 258 6.92 7.91 9.38
N ALA A 259 6.95 8.05 8.05
CA ALA A 259 7.45 7.01 7.17
C ALA A 259 8.96 6.79 7.34
N ALA A 260 9.74 7.88 7.45
CA ALA A 260 11.17 7.82 7.67
C ALA A 260 11.55 7.16 9.02
N ILE A 261 10.75 7.38 10.07
CA ILE A 261 10.92 6.68 11.38
C ILE A 261 10.80 5.17 11.22
N LEU A 262 9.86 4.69 10.40
CA LEU A 262 9.66 3.25 10.19
C LEU A 262 10.60 2.64 9.17
N MET A 263 11.12 3.46 8.27
CA MET A 263 11.99 3.04 7.16
C MET A 263 13.09 4.10 6.94
N PRO A 264 14.10 4.15 7.82
CA PRO A 264 15.19 5.11 7.72
C PRO A 264 15.93 4.99 6.39
N TYR A 265 16.16 6.13 5.76
CA TYR A 265 16.70 6.17 4.40
C TYR A 265 18.09 5.51 4.30
N GLY A 266 18.98 5.76 5.24
CA GLY A 266 20.33 5.19 5.25
C GLY A 266 20.32 3.67 5.32
N ILE A 267 19.52 3.09 6.20
CA ILE A 267 19.39 1.63 6.35
C ILE A 267 18.74 1.02 5.10
N PHE A 268 17.69 1.67 4.58
CA PHE A 268 17.02 1.22 3.36
C PHE A 268 17.99 1.23 2.17
N LEU A 269 18.74 2.30 1.97
CA LEU A 269 19.71 2.43 0.88
C LEU A 269 20.78 1.35 0.98
N GLN A 270 21.38 1.14 2.15
CA GLN A 270 22.39 0.11 2.35
C GLN A 270 21.84 -1.29 2.05
N THR A 271 20.61 -1.59 2.52
CA THR A 271 19.96 -2.87 2.24
C THR A 271 19.69 -3.06 0.75
N ALA A 272 19.25 -2.00 0.05
CA ALA A 272 19.03 -2.04 -1.39
C ALA A 272 20.34 -2.26 -2.18
N GLU A 273 21.44 -1.59 -1.77
CA GLU A 273 22.78 -1.78 -2.37
C GLU A 273 23.30 -3.20 -2.14
N ASP A 274 23.19 -3.73 -0.92
CA ASP A 274 23.62 -5.08 -0.56
C ASP A 274 22.85 -6.18 -1.34
N ASN A 275 21.61 -5.93 -1.70
CA ASN A 275 20.77 -6.81 -2.51
C ASN A 275 20.82 -6.50 -4.02
N GLY A 276 21.68 -5.57 -4.47
CA GLY A 276 21.82 -5.22 -5.88
C GLY A 276 20.62 -4.55 -6.51
N TYR A 277 19.77 -3.92 -5.71
CA TYR A 277 18.50 -3.29 -6.12
C TYR A 277 17.45 -4.27 -6.67
N ASP A 278 17.52 -5.55 -6.28
CA ASP A 278 16.55 -6.60 -6.62
C ASP A 278 15.44 -6.76 -5.57
#